data_cdd81979d1cbb552643e94fef6309498
#
_entry.id   cdd81979d1cbb552643e94fef6309498
#
_cell.length_a   1.000
_cell.length_b   1.000
_cell.length_c   1.000
_cell.angle_alpha   90.00
_cell.angle_beta   90.00
_cell.angle_gamma   90.00
#
_symmetry.space_group_name_H-M   'P 1'
#
loop_
_entity.id
_entity.type
_entity.pdbx_description
1 polymer ?
#
loop_
_entity_poly.entity_id
_entity_poly.type
_entity_poly.pdbx_seq_one_letter_code
_entity_poly.pdbx_strand_id
1 'polypeptide(L)'
;MLQQLADSVASQLPFAAFGYGMLAARYLLVAGLAALFFYGWRRERRLASKIQGRWPRSSDYRREIGYSLLTFGVFIGVALVTHRGLLQGHSRIYGEVAEHGWAWLGLSLGLVLVIHDACFYWAHRAMHHPRLYRAVHLVHHRSTNPTPWAAFAFHPIEAVFEALPIVGIAFLIPVHFGVLALSMFFMTVYNVYGHLGWELYPHGFARHPAGRFINTSVSHNHHHEKARDNYGLYFLWWDRWLGTLDPEYEARFDRIMEREAPAAVPTTA
;
A
#
# COMPACT_ATOMS: atom_id res chain seq x y z
N MET A 1 0.02 1.33 41.13
CA MET A 1 0.72 1.15 39.83
C MET A 1 -0.04 0.24 38.88
N LEU A 2 -0.33 -1.03 39.22
CA LEU A 2 -1.08 -1.96 38.34
C LEU A 2 -2.51 -1.47 38.05
N GLN A 3 -3.23 -0.97 39.03
CA GLN A 3 -4.58 -0.42 38.85
C GLN A 3 -4.57 0.80 37.94
N GLN A 4 -3.65 1.74 38.13
CA GLN A 4 -3.51 2.92 37.25
C GLN A 4 -3.15 2.56 35.79
N LEU A 5 -2.37 1.51 35.60
CA LEU A 5 -2.09 0.96 34.27
C LEU A 5 -3.36 0.35 33.64
N ALA A 6 -4.11 -0.43 34.42
CA ALA A 6 -5.36 -1.03 33.96
C ALA A 6 -6.40 0.03 33.58
N ASP A 7 -6.57 1.06 34.41
CA ASP A 7 -7.50 2.18 34.14
C ASP A 7 -7.08 2.99 32.90
N SER A 8 -5.76 3.22 32.73
CA SER A 8 -5.21 3.88 31.54
C SER A 8 -5.43 3.08 30.26
N VAL A 9 -5.31 1.75 30.30
CA VAL A 9 -5.58 0.89 29.15
C VAL A 9 -7.09 0.88 28.88
N ALA A 10 -7.92 0.72 29.90
CA ALA A 10 -9.38 0.68 29.75
C ALA A 10 -9.93 1.98 29.12
N SER A 11 -9.39 3.15 29.46
CA SER A 11 -9.80 4.43 28.88
C SER A 11 -9.47 4.58 27.40
N GLN A 12 -8.51 3.82 26.88
CA GLN A 12 -8.09 3.83 25.46
C GLN A 12 -8.80 2.78 24.60
N LEU A 13 -9.50 1.82 25.21
CA LEU A 13 -10.16 0.74 24.47
C LEU A 13 -11.20 1.23 23.44
N PRO A 14 -12.06 2.23 23.72
CA PRO A 14 -13.01 2.74 22.72
C PRO A 14 -12.30 3.32 21.50
N PHE A 15 -11.23 4.10 21.70
CA PHE A 15 -10.40 4.65 20.60
C PHE A 15 -9.75 3.53 19.78
N ALA A 16 -9.17 2.55 20.45
CA ALA A 16 -8.53 1.40 19.80
C ALA A 16 -9.55 0.59 18.99
N ALA A 17 -10.71 0.29 19.57
CA ALA A 17 -11.77 -0.48 18.89
C ALA A 17 -12.33 0.28 17.67
N PHE A 18 -12.58 1.57 17.80
CA PHE A 18 -13.02 2.43 16.70
C PHE A 18 -11.96 2.49 15.58
N GLY A 19 -10.71 2.77 15.94
CA GLY A 19 -9.61 2.82 14.96
C GLY A 19 -9.40 1.50 14.24
N TYR A 20 -9.41 0.38 14.95
CA TYR A 20 -9.32 -0.95 14.35
C TYR A 20 -10.51 -1.21 13.40
N GLY A 21 -11.72 -0.92 13.85
CA GLY A 21 -12.93 -1.06 13.03
C GLY A 21 -12.86 -0.24 11.74
N MET A 22 -12.37 1.01 11.81
CA MET A 22 -12.18 1.88 10.64
C MET A 22 -11.12 1.33 9.66
N LEU A 23 -9.99 0.85 10.16
CA LEU A 23 -8.96 0.23 9.32
C LEU A 23 -9.47 -1.03 8.64
N ALA A 24 -10.10 -1.91 9.41
CA ALA A 24 -10.67 -3.15 8.90
C ALA A 24 -11.79 -2.89 7.88
N ALA A 25 -12.72 -1.99 8.19
CA ALA A 25 -13.83 -1.62 7.28
C ALA A 25 -13.30 -1.04 5.96
N ARG A 26 -12.35 -0.10 6.00
CA ARG A 26 -11.72 0.48 4.83
C ARG A 26 -11.05 -0.59 3.96
N TYR A 27 -10.27 -1.47 4.58
CA TYR A 27 -9.61 -2.58 3.88
C TYR A 27 -10.61 -3.56 3.27
N LEU A 28 -11.59 -4.03 4.05
CA LEU A 28 -12.60 -4.96 3.59
C LEU A 28 -13.43 -4.38 2.44
N LEU A 29 -13.73 -3.07 2.49
CA LEU A 29 -14.43 -2.38 1.42
C LEU A 29 -13.57 -2.33 0.15
N VAL A 30 -12.36 -1.79 0.21
CA VAL A 30 -11.52 -1.56 -0.98
C VAL A 30 -11.02 -2.89 -1.56
N ALA A 31 -10.41 -3.74 -0.75
CA ALA A 31 -9.91 -5.05 -1.20
C ALA A 31 -11.06 -6.00 -1.56
N GLY A 32 -12.17 -5.94 -0.83
CA GLY A 32 -13.36 -6.76 -1.09
C GLY A 32 -14.04 -6.41 -2.42
N LEU A 33 -14.23 -5.13 -2.72
CA LEU A 33 -14.76 -4.68 -4.01
C LEU A 33 -13.83 -5.08 -5.17
N ALA A 34 -12.52 -4.87 -4.99
CA ALA A 34 -11.52 -5.29 -5.97
C ALA A 34 -11.54 -6.82 -6.18
N ALA A 35 -11.58 -7.60 -5.09
CA ALA A 35 -11.66 -9.05 -5.17
C ALA A 35 -12.97 -9.52 -5.83
N LEU A 36 -14.11 -8.95 -5.44
CA LEU A 36 -15.40 -9.28 -6.03
C LEU A 36 -15.41 -9.04 -7.55
N PHE A 37 -14.90 -7.88 -7.99
CA PHE A 37 -14.89 -7.51 -9.39
C PHE A 37 -13.87 -8.32 -10.22
N PHE A 38 -12.63 -8.44 -9.75
CA PHE A 38 -11.56 -9.06 -10.54
C PHE A 38 -11.46 -10.58 -10.35
N TYR A 39 -11.77 -11.11 -9.17
CA TYR A 39 -11.61 -12.52 -8.84
C TYR A 39 -12.96 -13.27 -8.78
N GLY A 40 -14.09 -12.58 -8.60
CA GLY A 40 -15.43 -13.15 -8.56
C GLY A 40 -16.15 -13.06 -9.91
N TRP A 41 -16.41 -11.84 -10.36
CA TRP A 41 -17.25 -11.60 -11.55
C TRP A 41 -16.50 -11.93 -12.85
N ARG A 42 -17.08 -12.84 -13.67
CA ARG A 42 -16.51 -13.32 -14.95
C ARG A 42 -15.06 -13.83 -14.84
N ARG A 43 -14.77 -14.51 -13.77
CA ARG A 43 -13.44 -15.00 -13.41
C ARG A 43 -12.65 -15.60 -14.57
N GLU A 44 -13.25 -16.55 -15.31
CA GLU A 44 -12.55 -17.28 -16.38
C GLU A 44 -12.16 -16.39 -17.56
N ARG A 45 -13.04 -15.44 -17.92
CA ARG A 45 -12.78 -14.49 -19.02
C ARG A 45 -11.64 -13.51 -18.69
N ARG A 46 -11.36 -13.30 -17.40
CA ARG A 46 -10.31 -12.37 -16.93
C ARG A 46 -8.96 -13.02 -16.75
N LEU A 47 -8.86 -14.36 -16.81
CA LEU A 47 -7.59 -15.04 -16.58
C LEU A 47 -6.56 -14.69 -17.65
N ALA A 48 -6.96 -14.52 -18.90
CA ALA A 48 -6.06 -14.19 -19.99
C ALA A 48 -5.32 -12.85 -19.79
N SER A 49 -6.02 -11.85 -19.22
CA SER A 49 -5.48 -10.52 -18.93
C SER A 49 -4.79 -10.43 -17.56
N LYS A 50 -4.83 -11.49 -16.76
CA LYS A 50 -4.14 -11.50 -15.47
C LYS A 50 -2.62 -11.49 -15.64
N ILE A 51 -1.92 -10.64 -14.89
CA ILE A 51 -0.47 -10.42 -15.02
C ILE A 51 0.30 -11.74 -15.00
N GLN A 52 0.03 -12.62 -14.04
CA GLN A 52 0.72 -13.93 -13.96
C GLN A 52 0.00 -15.07 -14.68
N GLY A 53 -1.19 -14.85 -15.27
CA GLY A 53 -1.93 -15.87 -16.04
C GLY A 53 -2.36 -17.09 -15.21
N ARG A 54 -2.35 -17.02 -13.89
CA ARG A 54 -2.72 -18.10 -12.97
C ARG A 54 -3.48 -17.57 -11.76
N TRP A 55 -4.33 -18.42 -11.17
CA TRP A 55 -5.05 -18.09 -9.94
C TRP A 55 -4.19 -18.35 -8.71
N PRO A 56 -4.33 -17.53 -7.64
CA PRO A 56 -3.76 -17.80 -6.32
C PRO A 56 -4.37 -19.06 -5.70
N ARG A 57 -3.68 -19.67 -4.75
CA ARG A 57 -4.18 -20.82 -3.99
C ARG A 57 -5.21 -20.37 -2.96
N SER A 58 -6.17 -21.22 -2.60
CA SER A 58 -7.15 -20.91 -1.55
C SER A 58 -6.50 -20.61 -0.19
N SER A 59 -5.34 -21.20 0.10
CA SER A 59 -4.55 -20.90 1.29
C SER A 59 -3.99 -19.48 1.31
N ASP A 60 -3.73 -18.89 0.14
CA ASP A 60 -3.17 -17.54 0.04
C ASP A 60 -4.18 -16.51 0.55
N TYR A 61 -5.44 -16.61 0.14
CA TYR A 61 -6.50 -15.70 0.60
C TYR A 61 -6.63 -15.68 2.13
N ARG A 62 -6.65 -16.86 2.77
CA ARG A 62 -6.76 -16.95 4.24
C ARG A 62 -5.55 -16.37 4.95
N ARG A 63 -4.35 -16.62 4.42
CA ARG A 63 -3.12 -16.08 4.96
C ARG A 63 -3.09 -14.55 4.83
N GLU A 64 -3.39 -14.03 3.65
CA GLU A 64 -3.38 -12.60 3.35
C GLU A 64 -4.38 -11.83 4.23
N ILE A 65 -5.62 -12.29 4.35
CA ILE A 65 -6.62 -11.68 5.22
C ILE A 65 -6.19 -11.76 6.69
N GLY A 66 -5.73 -12.93 7.15
CA GLY A 66 -5.32 -13.13 8.54
C GLY A 66 -4.18 -12.20 8.96
N TYR A 67 -3.13 -12.10 8.13
CA TYR A 67 -2.01 -11.18 8.41
C TYR A 67 -2.42 -9.70 8.27
N SER A 68 -3.30 -9.35 7.34
CA SER A 68 -3.81 -7.98 7.22
C SER A 68 -4.59 -7.54 8.47
N LEU A 69 -5.44 -8.40 9.01
CA LEU A 69 -6.15 -8.11 10.26
C LEU A 69 -5.19 -8.01 11.46
N LEU A 70 -4.16 -8.87 11.51
CA LEU A 70 -3.11 -8.77 12.53
C LEU A 70 -2.34 -7.44 12.41
N THR A 71 -2.00 -7.03 11.19
CA THR A 71 -1.33 -5.75 10.90
C THR A 71 -2.12 -4.56 11.45
N PHE A 72 -3.44 -4.55 11.32
CA PHE A 72 -4.25 -3.47 11.90
C PHE A 72 -4.18 -3.43 13.42
N GLY A 73 -4.06 -4.58 14.09
CA GLY A 73 -3.79 -4.63 15.53
C GLY A 73 -2.46 -3.97 15.89
N VAL A 74 -1.41 -4.23 15.09
CA VAL A 74 -0.09 -3.58 15.28
C VAL A 74 -0.18 -2.07 15.03
N PHE A 75 -0.86 -1.63 13.96
CA PHE A 75 -1.07 -0.22 13.67
C PHE A 75 -1.80 0.51 14.81
N ILE A 76 -2.82 -0.12 15.39
CA ILE A 76 -3.49 0.43 16.57
C ILE A 76 -2.55 0.49 17.78
N GLY A 77 -1.72 -0.54 18.00
CA GLY A 77 -0.71 -0.51 19.05
C GLY A 77 0.24 0.67 18.90
N VAL A 78 0.75 0.92 17.69
CA VAL A 78 1.59 2.09 17.38
C VAL A 78 0.80 3.40 17.59
N ALA A 79 -0.46 3.47 17.13
CA ALA A 79 -1.31 4.64 17.31
C ALA A 79 -1.58 4.95 18.79
N LEU A 80 -1.76 3.95 19.64
CA LEU A 80 -1.95 4.13 21.08
C LEU A 80 -0.70 4.70 21.77
N VAL A 81 0.49 4.23 21.38
CA VAL A 81 1.75 4.78 21.89
C VAL A 81 1.91 6.25 21.47
N THR A 82 1.61 6.56 20.21
CA THR A 82 1.73 7.92 19.67
C THR A 82 0.61 8.85 20.15
N HIS A 83 -0.57 8.34 20.42
CA HIS A 83 -1.72 9.12 20.91
C HIS A 83 -1.41 9.86 22.22
N ARG A 84 -0.60 9.30 23.11
CA ARG A 84 -0.12 10.00 24.30
C ARG A 84 0.67 11.26 23.95
N GLY A 85 1.55 11.19 22.97
CA GLY A 85 2.28 12.37 22.48
C GLY A 85 1.36 13.40 21.83
N LEU A 86 0.30 12.96 21.15
CA LEU A 86 -0.74 13.84 20.61
C LEU A 86 -1.46 14.61 21.73
N LEU A 87 -1.91 13.91 22.78
CA LEU A 87 -2.61 14.51 23.92
C LEU A 87 -1.71 15.48 24.72
N GLN A 88 -0.40 15.33 24.65
CA GLN A 88 0.58 16.23 25.30
C GLN A 88 0.90 17.46 24.43
N GLY A 89 0.24 17.63 23.28
CA GLY A 89 0.47 18.77 22.39
C GLY A 89 1.74 18.73 21.55
N HIS A 90 2.41 17.58 21.47
CA HIS A 90 3.64 17.42 20.65
C HIS A 90 3.35 17.20 19.16
N SER A 91 2.10 16.89 18.79
CA SER A 91 1.71 16.68 17.41
C SER A 91 1.52 18.00 16.66
N ARG A 92 1.78 17.98 15.36
CA ARG A 92 1.52 19.08 14.45
C ARG A 92 0.26 18.87 13.60
N ILE A 93 -0.61 17.92 13.98
CA ILE A 93 -1.91 17.72 13.34
C ILE A 93 -2.84 18.86 13.80
N TYR A 94 -3.49 19.49 12.83
CA TYR A 94 -4.43 20.59 13.08
C TYR A 94 -5.80 20.30 12.45
N GLY A 95 -6.85 21.00 12.93
CA GLY A 95 -8.24 20.79 12.53
C GLY A 95 -8.83 21.87 11.64
N GLU A 96 -8.37 23.11 11.80
CA GLU A 96 -8.97 24.27 11.14
C GLU A 96 -8.10 24.73 9.97
N VAL A 97 -8.67 24.77 8.75
CA VAL A 97 -7.94 25.20 7.54
C VAL A 97 -7.36 26.61 7.72
N ALA A 98 -8.03 27.45 8.50
CA ALA A 98 -7.58 28.84 8.76
C ALA A 98 -6.20 28.92 9.46
N GLU A 99 -5.76 27.85 10.16
CA GLU A 99 -4.46 27.84 10.84
C GLU A 99 -3.27 27.98 9.86
N HIS A 100 -3.39 27.38 8.66
CA HIS A 100 -2.30 27.38 7.66
C HIS A 100 -2.77 27.79 6.27
N GLY A 101 -4.07 27.91 6.02
CA GLY A 101 -4.67 28.30 4.74
C GLY A 101 -4.74 27.18 3.69
N TRP A 102 -5.53 27.47 2.61
CA TRP A 102 -5.82 26.51 1.54
C TRP A 102 -4.60 26.09 0.73
N ALA A 103 -3.65 27.03 0.52
CA ALA A 103 -2.42 26.73 -0.22
C ALA A 103 -1.59 25.66 0.50
N TRP A 104 -1.46 25.77 1.82
CA TRP A 104 -0.75 24.78 2.63
C TRP A 104 -1.51 23.45 2.69
N LEU A 105 -2.85 23.48 2.74
CA LEU A 105 -3.65 22.26 2.68
C LEU A 105 -3.32 21.43 1.43
N GLY A 106 -3.27 22.07 0.25
CA GLY A 106 -2.91 21.39 -1.01
C GLY A 106 -1.44 20.95 -1.04
N LEU A 107 -0.52 21.80 -0.63
CA LEU A 107 0.92 21.50 -0.60
C LEU A 107 1.22 20.34 0.36
N SER A 108 0.63 20.35 1.54
CA SER A 108 0.85 19.31 2.55
C SER A 108 0.39 17.93 2.08
N LEU A 109 -0.67 17.84 1.26
CA LEU A 109 -1.07 16.57 0.63
C LEU A 109 0.04 16.00 -0.26
N GLY A 110 0.61 16.84 -1.14
CA GLY A 110 1.74 16.43 -1.97
C GLY A 110 2.96 16.02 -1.16
N LEU A 111 3.29 16.81 -0.11
CA LEU A 111 4.40 16.50 0.78
C LEU A 111 4.22 15.18 1.54
N VAL A 112 3.02 14.91 2.05
CA VAL A 112 2.71 13.64 2.73
C VAL A 112 2.95 12.47 1.79
N LEU A 113 2.48 12.53 0.54
CA LEU A 113 2.67 11.44 -0.42
C LEU A 113 4.14 11.24 -0.77
N VAL A 114 4.88 12.33 -1.04
CA VAL A 114 6.31 12.25 -1.40
C VAL A 114 7.15 11.72 -0.25
N ILE A 115 6.93 12.21 0.98
CA ILE A 115 7.70 11.79 2.15
C ILE A 115 7.36 10.33 2.50
N HIS A 116 6.08 9.97 2.45
CA HIS A 116 5.65 8.60 2.69
C HIS A 116 6.29 7.63 1.70
N ASP A 117 6.27 7.96 0.40
CA ASP A 117 6.89 7.15 -0.66
C ASP A 117 8.41 7.03 -0.47
N ALA A 118 9.09 8.13 -0.13
CA ALA A 118 10.52 8.10 0.17
C ALA A 118 10.86 7.19 1.35
N CYS A 119 10.14 7.34 2.46
CA CYS A 119 10.35 6.49 3.63
C CYS A 119 10.03 5.03 3.33
N PHE A 120 8.94 4.77 2.60
CA PHE A 120 8.55 3.44 2.17
C PHE A 120 9.65 2.80 1.31
N TYR A 121 10.15 3.50 0.27
CA TYR A 121 11.20 2.97 -0.60
C TYR A 121 12.43 2.52 0.20
N TRP A 122 12.93 3.37 1.09
CA TRP A 122 14.12 3.05 1.86
C TRP A 122 13.90 1.92 2.88
N ALA A 123 12.76 1.92 3.57
CA ALA A 123 12.38 0.85 4.49
C ALA A 123 12.20 -0.48 3.74
N HIS A 124 11.47 -0.48 2.64
CA HIS A 124 11.20 -1.65 1.81
C HIS A 124 12.49 -2.24 1.24
N ARG A 125 13.34 -1.41 0.65
CA ARG A 125 14.66 -1.84 0.17
C ARG A 125 15.53 -2.41 1.29
N ALA A 126 15.51 -1.80 2.47
CA ALA A 126 16.23 -2.32 3.63
C ALA A 126 15.69 -3.68 4.10
N MET A 127 14.37 -3.87 4.11
CA MET A 127 13.73 -5.15 4.46
C MET A 127 14.08 -6.28 3.48
N HIS A 128 14.44 -5.96 2.23
CA HIS A 128 14.97 -6.91 1.25
C HIS A 128 16.45 -7.28 1.46
N HIS A 129 17.15 -6.65 2.41
CA HIS A 129 18.50 -7.08 2.75
C HIS A 129 18.50 -8.54 3.26
N PRO A 130 19.43 -9.43 2.82
CA PRO A 130 19.40 -10.86 3.13
C PRO A 130 19.28 -11.20 4.63
N ARG A 131 19.81 -10.35 5.52
CA ARG A 131 19.73 -10.54 6.97
C ARG A 131 18.36 -10.22 7.56
N LEU A 132 17.56 -9.36 6.90
CA LEU A 132 16.26 -8.90 7.39
C LEU A 132 15.11 -9.62 6.69
N TYR A 133 15.25 -9.92 5.42
CA TYR A 133 14.18 -10.43 4.56
C TYR A 133 13.39 -11.59 5.21
N ARG A 134 14.10 -12.63 5.66
CA ARG A 134 13.46 -13.81 6.24
C ARG A 134 12.74 -13.52 7.55
N ALA A 135 13.25 -12.61 8.36
CA ALA A 135 12.73 -12.29 9.68
C ALA A 135 11.59 -11.27 9.66
N VAL A 136 11.59 -10.37 8.66
CA VAL A 136 10.69 -9.21 8.65
C VAL A 136 9.72 -9.26 7.48
N HIS A 137 10.17 -9.54 6.26
CA HIS A 137 9.42 -9.27 5.02
C HIS A 137 8.95 -10.53 4.25
N LEU A 138 9.50 -11.71 4.57
CA LEU A 138 9.12 -12.96 3.89
C LEU A 138 7.62 -13.28 4.01
N VAL A 139 6.96 -12.87 5.09
CA VAL A 139 5.52 -13.10 5.27
C VAL A 139 4.73 -12.47 4.13
N HIS A 140 5.06 -11.21 3.79
CA HIS A 140 4.46 -10.48 2.68
C HIS A 140 4.77 -11.17 1.33
N HIS A 141 6.01 -11.52 1.09
CA HIS A 141 6.46 -12.18 -0.14
C HIS A 141 6.08 -13.66 -0.29
N ARG A 142 5.46 -14.29 0.72
CA ARG A 142 4.75 -15.57 0.49
C ARG A 142 3.61 -15.43 -0.51
N SER A 143 3.09 -14.23 -0.71
CA SER A 143 2.13 -13.88 -1.76
C SER A 143 2.85 -13.64 -3.09
N THR A 144 3.50 -14.67 -3.65
CA THR A 144 4.21 -14.57 -4.94
C THR A 144 3.30 -14.28 -6.14
N ASN A 145 2.00 -14.52 -5.99
CA ASN A 145 0.94 -14.14 -6.93
C ASN A 145 -0.15 -13.44 -6.11
N PRO A 146 0.10 -12.18 -5.70
CA PRO A 146 -0.70 -11.50 -4.71
C PRO A 146 -2.15 -11.29 -5.18
N THR A 147 -3.04 -11.15 -4.20
CA THR A 147 -4.43 -10.73 -4.40
C THR A 147 -4.66 -9.37 -3.74
N PRO A 148 -5.78 -8.68 -3.99
CA PRO A 148 -6.15 -7.47 -3.27
C PRO A 148 -6.02 -7.58 -1.74
N TRP A 149 -6.18 -8.78 -1.21
CA TRP A 149 -6.09 -9.05 0.22
C TRP A 149 -4.66 -9.01 0.77
N ALA A 150 -3.63 -9.09 -0.10
CA ALA A 150 -2.23 -9.05 0.29
C ALA A 150 -1.75 -7.63 0.70
N ALA A 151 -2.52 -6.59 0.36
CA ALA A 151 -2.13 -5.19 0.52
C ALA A 151 -1.63 -4.81 1.93
N PHE A 152 -2.04 -5.51 2.97
CA PHE A 152 -1.60 -5.30 4.35
C PHE A 152 -1.13 -6.60 5.04
N ALA A 153 -0.83 -7.64 4.27
CA ALA A 153 -0.41 -8.93 4.80
C ALA A 153 1.05 -8.91 5.28
N PHE A 154 1.33 -8.14 6.33
CA PHE A 154 2.67 -7.88 6.85
C PHE A 154 3.03 -8.75 8.05
N HIS A 155 4.32 -9.00 8.23
CA HIS A 155 4.84 -9.47 9.50
C HIS A 155 4.68 -8.36 10.57
N PRO A 156 4.41 -8.67 11.86
CA PRO A 156 4.23 -7.63 12.89
C PRO A 156 5.37 -6.61 12.98
N ILE A 157 6.62 -7.03 12.82
CA ILE A 157 7.77 -6.12 12.81
C ILE A 157 7.72 -5.19 11.57
N GLU A 158 7.44 -5.73 10.40
CA GLU A 158 7.22 -4.96 9.18
C GLU A 158 6.11 -3.92 9.36
N ALA A 159 4.97 -4.32 9.93
CA ALA A 159 3.86 -3.42 10.21
C ALA A 159 4.28 -2.21 11.09
N VAL A 160 5.18 -2.40 12.05
CA VAL A 160 5.73 -1.26 12.81
C VAL A 160 6.50 -0.32 11.89
N PHE A 161 7.40 -0.83 11.04
CA PHE A 161 8.16 0.00 10.11
C PHE A 161 7.25 0.74 9.12
N GLU A 162 6.19 0.10 8.65
CA GLU A 162 5.20 0.70 7.74
C GLU A 162 4.36 1.81 8.41
N ALA A 163 4.19 1.77 9.74
CA ALA A 163 3.48 2.81 10.49
C ALA A 163 4.35 4.05 10.77
N LEU A 164 5.68 3.89 10.90
CA LEU A 164 6.57 4.97 11.34
C LEU A 164 6.57 6.21 10.44
N PRO A 165 6.50 6.14 9.11
CA PRO A 165 6.45 7.32 8.25
C PRO A 165 5.28 8.25 8.58
N ILE A 166 4.10 7.71 8.82
CA ILE A 166 2.91 8.48 9.17
C ILE A 166 3.03 9.10 10.57
N VAL A 167 3.59 8.35 11.51
CA VAL A 167 3.91 8.88 12.84
C VAL A 167 4.89 10.05 12.72
N GLY A 168 5.99 9.89 11.96
CA GLY A 168 6.96 10.95 11.72
C GLY A 168 6.33 12.19 11.10
N ILE A 169 5.49 12.04 10.09
CA ILE A 169 4.76 13.14 9.46
C ILE A 169 3.89 13.88 10.49
N ALA A 170 3.14 13.16 11.33
CA ALA A 170 2.26 13.73 12.33
C ALA A 170 2.98 14.60 13.38
N PHE A 171 4.25 14.33 13.66
CA PHE A 171 5.05 15.08 14.62
C PHE A 171 5.94 16.15 14.01
N LEU A 172 6.34 15.99 12.76
CA LEU A 172 7.34 16.86 12.12
C LEU A 172 6.74 17.95 11.24
N ILE A 173 5.56 17.69 10.65
CA ILE A 173 4.96 18.56 9.62
C ILE A 173 3.57 18.98 10.06
N PRO A 174 3.23 20.30 9.99
CA PRO A 174 1.84 20.71 10.16
C PRO A 174 0.98 20.05 9.08
N VAL A 175 0.06 19.19 9.49
CA VAL A 175 -0.82 18.47 8.55
C VAL A 175 -2.25 18.54 9.03
N HIS A 176 -3.16 18.92 8.14
CA HIS A 176 -4.58 18.91 8.44
C HIS A 176 -5.08 17.47 8.60
N PHE A 177 -5.88 17.21 9.62
CA PHE A 177 -6.46 15.88 9.87
C PHE A 177 -7.09 15.27 8.60
N GLY A 178 -7.87 16.05 7.82
CA GLY A 178 -8.49 15.59 6.57
C GLY A 178 -7.47 15.22 5.49
N VAL A 179 -6.32 15.92 5.40
CA VAL A 179 -5.23 15.57 4.49
C VAL A 179 -4.64 14.23 4.87
N LEU A 180 -4.39 14.00 6.15
CA LEU A 180 -3.86 12.74 6.64
C LEU A 180 -4.83 11.57 6.36
N ALA A 181 -6.13 11.78 6.64
CA ALA A 181 -7.16 10.78 6.36
C ALA A 181 -7.27 10.45 4.87
N LEU A 182 -7.24 11.47 4.00
CA LEU A 182 -7.26 11.31 2.54
C LEU A 182 -6.02 10.57 2.04
N SER A 183 -4.83 10.92 2.55
CA SER A 183 -3.57 10.25 2.19
C SER A 183 -3.61 8.77 2.58
N MET A 184 -4.14 8.43 3.75
CA MET A 184 -4.29 7.05 4.21
C MET A 184 -5.30 6.26 3.38
N PHE A 185 -6.38 6.90 2.94
CA PHE A 185 -7.33 6.29 2.02
C PHE A 185 -6.70 6.05 0.66
N PHE A 186 -6.02 7.05 0.09
CA PHE A 186 -5.29 6.93 -1.17
C PHE A 186 -4.25 5.81 -1.11
N MET A 187 -3.45 5.74 -0.04
CA MET A 187 -2.49 4.68 0.19
C MET A 187 -3.17 3.30 0.16
N THR A 188 -4.33 3.15 0.82
CA THR A 188 -5.06 1.89 0.81
C THR A 188 -5.48 1.48 -0.60
N VAL A 189 -6.06 2.42 -1.36
CA VAL A 189 -6.49 2.16 -2.75
C VAL A 189 -5.30 1.79 -3.62
N TYR A 190 -4.20 2.54 -3.49
CA TYR A 190 -3.01 2.34 -4.30
C TYR A 190 -2.29 1.01 -3.98
N ASN A 191 -2.21 0.67 -2.70
CA ASN A 191 -1.63 -0.59 -2.25
C ASN A 191 -2.47 -1.80 -2.72
N VAL A 192 -3.81 -1.70 -2.63
CA VAL A 192 -4.72 -2.71 -3.19
C VAL A 192 -4.54 -2.82 -4.71
N TYR A 193 -4.36 -1.68 -5.42
CA TYR A 193 -4.08 -1.69 -6.85
C TYR A 193 -2.75 -2.38 -7.19
N GLY A 194 -1.68 -2.10 -6.47
CA GLY A 194 -0.38 -2.79 -6.65
C GLY A 194 -0.49 -4.31 -6.55
N HIS A 195 -1.34 -4.81 -5.64
CA HIS A 195 -1.60 -6.24 -5.41
C HIS A 195 -2.74 -6.82 -6.26
N LEU A 196 -3.36 -6.01 -7.14
CA LEU A 196 -4.57 -6.39 -7.86
C LEU A 196 -4.38 -7.62 -8.76
N GLY A 197 -3.22 -7.75 -9.39
CA GLY A 197 -2.93 -8.81 -10.36
C GLY A 197 -3.44 -8.51 -11.78
N TRP A 198 -3.96 -7.30 -12.01
CA TRP A 198 -4.31 -6.71 -13.32
C TRP A 198 -3.76 -5.30 -13.42
N GLU A 199 -3.38 -4.91 -14.64
CA GLU A 199 -2.98 -3.54 -14.94
C GLU A 199 -4.23 -2.70 -15.26
N LEU A 200 -4.27 -1.45 -14.76
CA LEU A 200 -5.38 -0.52 -15.01
C LEU A 200 -4.97 0.68 -15.87
N TYR A 201 -3.66 0.92 -16.03
CA TYR A 201 -3.17 1.97 -16.91
C TYR A 201 -3.19 1.52 -18.37
N PRO A 202 -3.36 2.45 -19.33
CA PRO A 202 -3.46 2.10 -20.75
C PRO A 202 -2.13 1.64 -21.33
N HIS A 203 -2.19 0.98 -22.49
CA HIS A 203 -1.01 0.61 -23.28
C HIS A 203 -0.08 1.83 -23.48
N GLY A 204 1.24 1.59 -23.40
CA GLY A 204 2.27 2.61 -23.54
C GLY A 204 2.50 3.49 -22.30
N PHE A 205 1.67 3.35 -21.24
CA PHE A 205 1.78 4.19 -20.04
C PHE A 205 3.16 4.12 -19.39
N ALA A 206 3.77 2.95 -19.30
CA ALA A 206 5.08 2.76 -18.68
C ALA A 206 6.22 3.51 -19.41
N ARG A 207 6.04 3.82 -20.70
CA ARG A 207 6.98 4.59 -21.51
C ARG A 207 6.62 6.08 -21.64
N HIS A 208 5.40 6.46 -21.27
CA HIS A 208 4.94 7.83 -21.35
C HIS A 208 5.77 8.73 -20.41
N PRO A 209 6.16 9.96 -20.81
CA PRO A 209 7.02 10.85 -20.00
C PRO A 209 6.57 11.05 -18.55
N ALA A 210 5.28 11.15 -18.29
CA ALA A 210 4.73 11.24 -16.94
C ALA A 210 4.50 9.85 -16.32
N GLY A 211 3.94 8.90 -17.08
CA GLY A 211 3.58 7.56 -16.60
C GLY A 211 4.78 6.74 -16.15
N ARG A 212 5.95 6.93 -16.79
CA ARG A 212 7.18 6.21 -16.46
C ARG A 212 7.64 6.36 -15.00
N PHE A 213 7.16 7.39 -14.30
CA PHE A 213 7.49 7.64 -12.90
C PHE A 213 6.43 7.17 -11.92
N ILE A 214 5.31 6.64 -12.41
CA ILE A 214 4.21 6.14 -11.58
C ILE A 214 4.37 4.62 -11.44
N ASN A 215 4.28 4.12 -10.21
CA ASN A 215 4.31 2.69 -9.98
C ASN A 215 3.03 2.03 -10.51
N THR A 216 3.14 0.80 -11.02
CA THR A 216 2.04 0.09 -11.66
C THR A 216 1.82 -1.28 -11.02
N SER A 217 0.64 -1.87 -11.24
CA SER A 217 0.38 -3.22 -10.75
C SER A 217 1.33 -4.25 -11.39
N VAL A 218 1.74 -4.06 -12.64
CA VAL A 218 2.76 -4.91 -13.30
C VAL A 218 4.09 -4.82 -12.57
N SER A 219 4.55 -3.61 -12.23
CA SER A 219 5.81 -3.40 -11.51
C SER A 219 5.81 -4.09 -10.15
N HIS A 220 4.77 -3.86 -9.34
CA HIS A 220 4.67 -4.41 -8.00
C HIS A 220 4.41 -5.93 -7.99
N ASN A 221 3.61 -6.43 -8.94
CA ASN A 221 3.39 -7.87 -9.09
C ASN A 221 4.68 -8.61 -9.46
N HIS A 222 5.53 -8.00 -10.30
CA HIS A 222 6.84 -8.54 -10.64
C HIS A 222 7.78 -8.55 -9.44
N HIS A 223 7.74 -7.48 -8.62
CA HIS A 223 8.44 -7.43 -7.35
C HIS A 223 8.06 -8.63 -6.45
N HIS A 224 6.78 -8.92 -6.30
CA HIS A 224 6.30 -10.08 -5.53
C HIS A 224 6.75 -11.43 -6.13
N GLU A 225 6.79 -11.52 -7.43
CA GLU A 225 7.20 -12.77 -8.11
C GLU A 225 8.69 -13.07 -7.91
N LYS A 226 9.56 -12.04 -7.93
CA LYS A 226 11.02 -12.19 -7.85
C LYS A 226 11.62 -11.84 -6.49
N ALA A 227 10.90 -11.14 -5.63
CA ALA A 227 11.35 -10.60 -4.35
C ALA A 227 12.63 -9.74 -4.47
N ARG A 228 12.75 -9.01 -5.55
CA ARG A 228 13.86 -8.08 -5.84
C ARG A 228 13.37 -7.02 -6.81
N ASP A 229 14.08 -5.90 -6.90
CA ASP A 229 13.79 -4.76 -7.77
C ASP A 229 12.43 -4.10 -7.46
N ASN A 230 12.15 -2.92 -7.99
CA ASN A 230 10.87 -2.21 -7.92
C ASN A 230 10.35 -2.01 -6.49
N TYR A 231 11.10 -1.28 -5.65
CA TYR A 231 10.78 -1.08 -4.23
C TYR A 231 9.82 0.08 -3.96
N GLY A 232 9.53 0.95 -4.94
CA GLY A 232 8.64 2.11 -4.79
C GLY A 232 7.19 1.74 -4.47
N LEU A 233 6.47 2.63 -3.75
CA LEU A 233 5.04 2.47 -3.46
C LEU A 233 4.18 3.18 -4.51
N TYR A 234 4.27 4.51 -4.59
CA TYR A 234 3.50 5.32 -5.55
C TYR A 234 4.28 5.62 -6.81
N PHE A 235 5.59 5.80 -6.67
CA PHE A 235 6.46 6.31 -7.71
C PHE A 235 7.64 5.38 -7.98
N LEU A 236 8.09 5.37 -9.25
CA LEU A 236 9.27 4.64 -9.71
C LEU A 236 10.52 5.54 -9.82
N TRP A 237 10.45 6.79 -9.39
CA TRP A 237 11.62 7.68 -9.48
C TRP A 237 12.80 7.19 -8.65
N TRP A 238 12.57 6.67 -7.43
CA TRP A 238 13.63 6.09 -6.58
C TRP A 238 14.26 4.87 -7.24
N ASP A 239 13.44 3.97 -7.80
CA ASP A 239 13.94 2.79 -8.50
C ASP A 239 14.76 3.17 -9.73
N ARG A 240 14.32 4.19 -10.49
CA ARG A 240 15.06 4.69 -11.66
C ARG A 240 16.37 5.37 -11.27
N TRP A 241 16.35 6.25 -10.27
CA TRP A 241 17.55 7.01 -9.87
C TRP A 241 18.59 6.15 -9.17
N LEU A 242 18.17 5.12 -8.44
CA LEU A 242 19.04 4.26 -7.63
C LEU A 242 19.31 2.88 -8.27
N GLY A 243 18.88 2.70 -9.53
CA GLY A 243 19.19 1.51 -10.33
C GLY A 243 18.53 0.23 -9.82
N THR A 244 17.37 0.35 -9.18
CA THR A 244 16.59 -0.79 -8.66
C THR A 244 15.30 -1.04 -9.45
N LEU A 245 15.09 -0.35 -10.57
CA LEU A 245 14.01 -0.68 -11.50
C LEU A 245 14.41 -1.95 -12.29
N ASP A 246 13.50 -2.92 -12.36
CA ASP A 246 13.70 -4.10 -13.21
C ASP A 246 13.93 -3.67 -14.68
N PRO A 247 15.04 -4.09 -15.31
CA PRO A 247 15.35 -3.75 -16.70
C PRO A 247 14.28 -4.19 -17.70
N GLU A 248 13.53 -5.26 -17.38
CA GLU A 248 12.47 -5.78 -18.25
C GLU A 248 11.09 -5.18 -17.97
N TYR A 249 10.95 -4.27 -17.00
CA TYR A 249 9.66 -3.75 -16.55
C TYR A 249 8.81 -3.21 -17.72
N GLU A 250 9.37 -2.29 -18.51
CA GLU A 250 8.62 -1.66 -19.62
C GLU A 250 8.19 -2.67 -20.69
N ALA A 251 9.09 -3.58 -21.06
CA ALA A 251 8.77 -4.64 -22.02
C ALA A 251 7.72 -5.62 -21.47
N ARG A 252 7.76 -5.91 -20.17
CA ARG A 252 6.76 -6.75 -19.51
C ARG A 252 5.40 -6.07 -19.45
N PHE A 253 5.36 -4.76 -19.14
CA PHE A 253 4.15 -3.96 -19.16
C PHE A 253 3.48 -4.04 -20.54
N ASP A 254 4.24 -3.76 -21.61
CA ASP A 254 3.73 -3.78 -22.98
C ASP A 254 3.16 -5.16 -23.34
N ARG A 255 3.90 -6.25 -23.06
CA ARG A 255 3.43 -7.63 -23.32
C ARG A 255 2.13 -8.00 -22.58
N ILE A 256 1.90 -7.45 -21.39
CA ILE A 256 0.68 -7.71 -20.63
C ILE A 256 -0.48 -6.95 -21.24
N MET A 257 -0.26 -5.68 -21.62
CA MET A 257 -1.28 -4.85 -22.24
C MET A 257 -1.68 -5.35 -23.64
N GLU A 258 -0.76 -5.95 -24.38
CA GLU A 258 -1.05 -6.59 -25.67
C GLU A 258 -2.01 -7.78 -25.54
N ARG A 259 -2.01 -8.50 -24.40
CA ARG A 259 -2.97 -9.58 -24.13
C ARG A 259 -4.40 -9.09 -23.91
N GLU A 260 -4.55 -7.83 -23.48
CA GLU A 260 -5.84 -7.19 -23.23
C GLU A 260 -6.43 -6.54 -24.48
N ALA A 261 -5.60 -6.27 -25.48
CA ALA A 261 -6.09 -5.70 -26.73
C ALA A 261 -7.09 -6.66 -27.40
N PRO A 262 -8.30 -6.20 -27.83
CA PRO A 262 -9.20 -7.03 -28.62
C PRO A 262 -8.41 -7.49 -29.86
N ALA A 263 -8.49 -8.80 -30.18
CA ALA A 263 -7.93 -9.30 -31.42
C ALA A 263 -8.38 -8.38 -32.56
N ALA A 264 -7.43 -7.79 -33.28
CA ALA A 264 -7.75 -6.92 -34.42
C ALA A 264 -8.69 -7.70 -35.35
N VAL A 265 -9.91 -7.18 -35.52
CA VAL A 265 -10.85 -7.75 -36.51
C VAL A 265 -10.13 -7.66 -37.85
N PRO A 266 -9.87 -8.79 -38.54
CA PRO A 266 -9.26 -8.72 -39.85
C PRO A 266 -10.14 -7.83 -40.73
N THR A 267 -9.62 -6.70 -41.18
CA THR A 267 -10.24 -5.92 -42.24
C THR A 267 -10.21 -6.81 -43.49
N THR A 268 -11.30 -7.48 -43.73
CA THR A 268 -11.53 -8.14 -45.02
C THR A 268 -11.57 -7.03 -46.08
N ALA A 269 -10.50 -6.97 -46.87
CA ALA A 269 -10.41 -6.12 -48.05
C ALA A 269 -11.37 -6.64 -49.14
#